data_800618aaa239ccda13d951b24b1e1df6
#
_entry.id   800618aaa239ccda13d951b24b1e1df6
#
_cell.length_a   1.000
_cell.length_b   1.000
_cell.length_c   1.000
_cell.angle_alpha   90.00
_cell.angle_beta   90.00
_cell.angle_gamma   90.00
#
_symmetry.space_group_name_H-M   'P 1'
#
loop_
_entity.id
_entity.type
_entity.pdbx_description
1 polymer ?
#
loop_
_entity_poly.entity_id
_entity_poly.type
_entity_poly.pdbx_seq_one_letter_code
_entity_poly.pdbx_strand_id
1 'polypeptide(L)'
;MDNCVVAVWRCKVCGLMVEELENPANNTPVCCGEKMTKLSCNTTDGALEKHVPQVSNYTTASNGYKTGILVQVGSVPHPMSEDHYIEWIEVIDGNRVMRTKLAPGDKPEAFFEISSHKGLIVRAYCNKHGLWKNS
;
A
#
# COMPACT_ATOMS: atom_id res chain seq x y z
N MET A 1 -14.65 -13.29 -2.81
CA MET A 1 -14.12 -12.28 -3.72
C MET A 1 -12.98 -11.52 -3.05
N ASP A 2 -11.89 -11.38 -3.75
CA ASP A 2 -10.72 -10.69 -3.22
C ASP A 2 -11.00 -9.19 -3.16
N ASN A 3 -10.73 -8.56 -2.02
CA ASN A 3 -10.89 -7.12 -1.87
C ASN A 3 -9.61 -6.35 -2.23
N CYS A 4 -8.58 -7.05 -2.69
CA CYS A 4 -7.33 -6.48 -3.16
C CYS A 4 -7.14 -6.82 -4.63
N VAL A 5 -7.17 -5.81 -5.49
CA VAL A 5 -7.22 -5.99 -6.95
C VAL A 5 -5.96 -6.65 -7.51
N VAL A 6 -4.79 -6.27 -7.00
CA VAL A 6 -3.51 -6.87 -7.40
C VAL A 6 -2.99 -7.65 -6.21
N ALA A 7 -2.81 -8.96 -6.39
CA ALA A 7 -2.42 -9.82 -5.28
C ALA A 7 -1.02 -9.52 -4.79
N VAL A 8 -0.87 -9.48 -3.48
CA VAL A 8 0.41 -9.39 -2.80
C VAL A 8 0.54 -10.65 -1.95
N TRP A 9 1.66 -11.33 -2.08
CA TRP A 9 1.97 -12.55 -1.35
C TRP A 9 3.11 -12.31 -0.38
N ARG A 10 3.07 -12.96 0.78
CA ARG A 10 4.12 -12.83 1.78
C ARG A 10 4.54 -14.17 2.30
N CYS A 11 5.85 -14.36 2.47
CA CYS A 11 6.42 -15.54 3.12
C CYS A 11 6.42 -15.33 4.63
N LYS A 12 5.81 -16.26 5.36
CA LYS A 12 5.77 -16.20 6.82
C LYS A 12 7.13 -16.44 7.47
N VAL A 13 8.03 -17.12 6.78
CA VAL A 13 9.32 -17.51 7.34
C VAL A 13 10.33 -16.37 7.20
N CYS A 14 10.55 -15.86 6.00
CA CYS A 14 11.59 -14.86 5.76
C CYS A 14 11.07 -13.44 5.52
N GLY A 15 9.75 -13.28 5.37
CA GLY A 15 9.17 -11.96 5.14
C GLY A 15 9.22 -11.48 3.69
N LEU A 16 9.66 -12.33 2.76
CA LEU A 16 9.64 -11.97 1.34
C LEU A 16 8.22 -11.57 0.94
N MET A 17 8.12 -10.45 0.25
CA MET A 17 6.84 -9.97 -0.24
C MET A 17 6.93 -9.79 -1.75
N VAL A 18 5.96 -10.33 -2.49
CA VAL A 18 5.94 -10.24 -3.94
C VAL A 18 4.57 -9.79 -4.41
N GLU A 19 4.55 -9.01 -5.48
CA GLU A 19 3.31 -8.58 -6.11
C GLU A 19 3.11 -9.40 -7.38
N GLU A 20 1.90 -9.88 -7.57
CA GLU A 20 1.56 -10.76 -8.68
C GLU A 20 1.32 -9.94 -9.94
N LEU A 21 2.14 -10.15 -10.96
CA LEU A 21 1.96 -9.51 -12.25
C LEU A 21 0.95 -10.27 -13.10
N GLU A 22 1.09 -11.57 -13.17
CA GLU A 22 0.19 -12.46 -13.88
C GLU A 22 0.14 -13.81 -13.18
N ASN A 23 -1.04 -14.40 -13.14
CA ASN A 23 -1.22 -15.71 -12.54
C ASN A 23 -2.43 -16.42 -13.16
N PRO A 24 -2.37 -16.71 -14.48
CA PRO A 24 -3.54 -17.25 -15.18
C PRO A 24 -3.97 -18.63 -14.69
N ALA A 25 -3.05 -19.42 -14.14
CA ALA A 25 -3.36 -20.75 -13.60
C ALA A 25 -3.67 -20.73 -12.11
N ASN A 26 -3.68 -19.55 -11.50
CA ASN A 26 -3.98 -19.38 -10.08
C ASN A 26 -3.09 -20.24 -9.17
N ASN A 27 -1.79 -20.20 -9.45
CA ASN A 27 -0.79 -20.93 -8.65
C ASN A 27 -0.48 -20.16 -7.36
N THR A 28 -0.16 -20.91 -6.31
CA THR A 28 0.32 -20.33 -5.06
C THR A 28 1.84 -20.33 -5.04
N PRO A 29 2.49 -19.18 -4.90
CA PRO A 29 3.94 -19.12 -4.79
C PRO A 29 4.43 -19.84 -3.53
N VAL A 30 5.63 -20.40 -3.60
CA VAL A 30 6.26 -21.10 -2.48
C VAL A 30 7.59 -20.41 -2.16
N CYS A 31 7.84 -20.19 -0.87
CA CYS A 31 9.08 -19.61 -0.39
C CYS A 31 9.44 -20.28 0.94
N CYS A 32 10.73 -20.57 1.15
CA CYS A 32 11.20 -21.24 2.35
C CYS A 32 10.49 -22.56 2.63
N GLY A 33 10.15 -23.29 1.57
CA GLY A 33 9.49 -24.60 1.68
C GLY A 33 8.02 -24.54 2.05
N GLU A 34 7.42 -23.37 2.11
CA GLU A 34 6.01 -23.20 2.47
C GLU A 34 5.27 -22.36 1.45
N LYS A 35 3.97 -22.58 1.36
CA LYS A 35 3.12 -21.75 0.52
C LYS A 35 3.08 -20.32 1.08
N MET A 36 3.23 -19.33 0.21
CA MET A 36 3.11 -17.94 0.61
C MET A 36 1.66 -17.62 0.95
N THR A 37 1.48 -16.59 1.76
CA THR A 37 0.15 -16.13 2.16
C THR A 37 -0.27 -14.97 1.27
N LYS A 38 -1.45 -15.11 0.66
CA LYS A 38 -2.06 -14.01 -0.09
C LYS A 38 -2.66 -13.02 0.90
N LEU A 39 -2.24 -11.77 0.84
CA LEU A 39 -2.72 -10.74 1.76
C LEU A 39 -4.11 -10.26 1.34
N SER A 40 -4.95 -10.01 2.34
CA SER A 40 -6.26 -9.42 2.14
C SER A 40 -6.26 -8.00 2.70
N CYS A 41 -6.94 -7.09 2.02
CA CYS A 41 -7.00 -5.70 2.47
C CYS A 41 -8.03 -5.50 3.57
N ASN A 42 -7.69 -4.66 4.56
CA ASN A 42 -8.61 -4.19 5.60
C ASN A 42 -9.24 -5.31 6.44
N THR A 43 -8.56 -6.44 6.57
CA THR A 43 -9.09 -7.59 7.32
C THR A 43 -8.37 -7.84 8.63
N THR A 44 -7.26 -7.16 8.85
CA THR A 44 -6.46 -7.33 10.06
C THR A 44 -7.01 -6.44 11.17
N ASP A 45 -6.94 -6.90 12.40
CA ASP A 45 -7.33 -6.10 13.55
C ASP A 45 -6.36 -4.92 13.72
N GLY A 46 -6.90 -3.72 13.71
CA GLY A 46 -6.14 -2.49 13.81
C GLY A 46 -7.03 -1.27 13.71
N ALA A 47 -6.53 -0.12 14.16
CA ALA A 47 -7.31 1.10 14.16
C ALA A 47 -7.50 1.63 12.73
N LEU A 48 -8.74 1.74 12.29
CA LEU A 48 -9.07 2.21 10.95
C LEU A 48 -8.52 3.61 10.69
N GLU A 49 -8.66 4.52 11.66
CA GLU A 49 -8.23 5.91 11.52
C GLU A 49 -6.72 6.05 11.35
N LYS A 50 -5.94 5.01 11.70
CA LYS A 50 -4.48 5.02 11.55
C LYS A 50 -3.99 4.25 10.33
N HIS A 51 -4.83 3.43 9.72
CA HIS A 51 -4.40 2.49 8.68
C HIS A 51 -5.00 2.74 7.31
N VAL A 52 -6.25 3.21 7.24
CA VAL A 52 -6.89 3.44 5.94
C VAL A 52 -6.27 4.65 5.28
N PRO A 53 -5.66 4.48 4.08
CA PRO A 53 -5.05 5.62 3.39
C PRO A 53 -6.06 6.71 3.06
N GLN A 54 -5.64 7.96 3.29
CA GLN A 54 -6.44 9.14 2.98
C GLN A 54 -5.82 9.81 1.76
N VAL A 55 -6.64 10.13 0.78
CA VAL A 55 -6.19 10.71 -0.49
C VAL A 55 -6.68 12.14 -0.58
N SER A 56 -5.76 13.05 -0.86
CA SER A 56 -6.10 14.45 -1.11
C SER A 56 -5.46 14.94 -2.39
N ASN A 57 -6.15 15.86 -3.07
CA ASN A 57 -5.59 16.52 -4.24
C ASN A 57 -4.49 17.47 -3.79
N TYR A 58 -3.41 17.50 -4.54
CA TYR A 58 -2.25 18.26 -4.15
C TYR A 58 -1.57 18.85 -5.37
N THR A 59 -1.18 20.14 -5.25
CA THR A 59 -0.39 20.81 -6.26
C THR A 59 0.87 21.32 -5.60
N THR A 60 2.03 20.97 -6.18
CA THR A 60 3.31 21.38 -5.62
C THR A 60 3.53 22.87 -5.92
N ALA A 61 3.46 23.70 -4.90
CA ALA A 61 3.54 25.14 -5.07
C ALA A 61 4.92 25.60 -5.55
N SER A 62 5.97 24.90 -5.19
CA SER A 62 7.34 25.30 -5.50
C SER A 62 7.64 25.41 -6.99
N ASN A 63 6.91 24.70 -7.84
CA ASN A 63 7.08 24.81 -9.29
C ASN A 63 5.77 25.03 -10.05
N GLY A 64 4.63 24.99 -9.37
CA GLY A 64 3.33 25.30 -9.93
C GLY A 64 2.81 24.36 -11.02
N TYR A 65 3.58 23.37 -11.39
CA TYR A 65 3.26 22.52 -12.54
C TYR A 65 2.98 21.07 -12.18
N LYS A 66 3.42 20.63 -11.02
CA LYS A 66 3.19 19.24 -10.61
C LYS A 66 1.91 19.14 -9.84
N THR A 67 0.96 18.40 -10.40
CA THR A 67 -0.29 18.08 -9.74
C THR A 67 -0.33 16.58 -9.49
N GLY A 68 -1.06 16.18 -8.48
CA GLY A 68 -1.18 14.77 -8.16
C GLY A 68 -2.01 14.58 -6.90
N ILE A 69 -1.69 13.51 -6.21
CA ILE A 69 -2.35 13.18 -4.95
C ILE A 69 -1.31 13.05 -3.84
N LEU A 70 -1.69 13.49 -2.66
CA LEU A 70 -0.96 13.19 -1.44
C LEU A 70 -1.72 12.09 -0.73
N VAL A 71 -1.04 10.97 -0.46
CA VAL A 71 -1.59 9.87 0.30
C VAL A 71 -1.02 9.91 1.69
N GLN A 72 -1.88 10.00 2.69
CA GLN A 72 -1.50 9.98 4.10
C GLN A 72 -2.11 8.77 4.77
N VAL A 73 -1.34 8.07 5.59
CA VAL A 73 -1.81 6.90 6.32
C VAL A 73 -1.89 7.27 7.79
N GLY A 74 -3.03 7.42 8.35
CA GLY A 74 -4.42 7.49 7.91
C GLY A 74 -4.95 8.88 8.26
N SER A 75 -6.22 9.05 8.66
CA SER A 75 -6.75 10.33 9.13
C SER A 75 -6.03 10.77 10.43
N VAL A 76 -5.62 9.82 11.24
CA VAL A 76 -4.67 10.03 12.34
C VAL A 76 -3.34 9.43 11.90
N PRO A 77 -2.22 10.18 11.97
CA PRO A 77 -0.95 9.68 11.45
C PRO A 77 -0.54 8.36 12.08
N HIS A 78 -0.16 7.40 11.21
CA HIS A 78 0.33 6.11 11.63
C HIS A 78 1.71 6.22 12.27
N PRO A 79 2.04 5.39 13.28
CA PRO A 79 3.39 5.35 13.81
C PRO A 79 4.43 5.00 12.73
N MET A 80 5.64 5.53 12.90
CA MET A 80 6.76 5.26 12.01
C MET A 80 8.02 4.96 12.82
N SER A 81 7.90 4.03 13.77
CA SER A 81 9.01 3.54 14.58
C SER A 81 9.62 2.29 13.93
N GLU A 82 10.82 1.92 14.35
CA GLU A 82 11.53 0.77 13.74
C GLU A 82 10.75 -0.54 13.82
N ASP A 83 9.98 -0.73 14.88
CA ASP A 83 9.23 -1.96 15.09
C ASP A 83 7.78 -1.87 14.62
N HIS A 84 7.28 -0.67 14.28
CA HIS A 84 5.90 -0.48 13.85
C HIS A 84 5.82 0.69 12.89
N TYR A 85 5.73 0.41 11.59
CA TYR A 85 5.73 1.46 10.58
C TYR A 85 5.04 1.02 9.30
N ILE A 86 4.68 2.00 8.46
CA ILE A 86 4.19 1.76 7.12
C ILE A 86 5.40 1.53 6.22
N GLU A 87 5.47 0.35 5.62
CA GLU A 87 6.61 -0.04 4.79
C GLU A 87 6.55 0.54 3.38
N TRP A 88 5.35 0.69 2.85
CA TRP A 88 5.17 1.27 1.51
C TRP A 88 3.75 1.75 1.30
N ILE A 89 3.61 2.67 0.35
CA ILE A 89 2.32 3.18 -0.12
C ILE A 89 2.29 2.98 -1.63
N GLU A 90 1.15 2.51 -2.14
CA GLU A 90 0.99 2.15 -3.54
C GLU A 90 -0.30 2.76 -4.10
N VAL A 91 -0.22 3.22 -5.35
CA VAL A 91 -1.38 3.70 -6.10
C VAL A 91 -1.52 2.86 -7.35
N ILE A 92 -2.71 2.31 -7.54
CA ILE A 92 -3.07 1.55 -8.73
C ILE A 92 -4.02 2.41 -9.55
N ASP A 93 -3.58 2.80 -10.74
CA ASP A 93 -4.32 3.62 -11.68
C ASP A 93 -4.51 2.82 -12.97
N GLY A 94 -5.63 2.11 -13.05
CA GLY A 94 -5.89 1.23 -14.18
C GLY A 94 -4.82 0.16 -14.33
N ASN A 95 -4.03 0.28 -15.39
CA ASN A 95 -2.95 -0.67 -15.66
C ASN A 95 -1.57 -0.18 -15.19
N ARG A 96 -1.54 0.90 -14.42
CA ARG A 96 -0.29 1.46 -13.90
C ARG A 96 -0.24 1.29 -12.39
N VAL A 97 0.96 0.97 -11.90
CA VAL A 97 1.20 0.85 -10.46
C VAL A 97 2.37 1.75 -10.10
N MET A 98 2.17 2.57 -9.06
CA MET A 98 3.22 3.42 -8.52
C MET A 98 3.39 3.09 -7.05
N ARG A 99 4.63 3.03 -6.58
CA ARG A 99 4.92 2.65 -5.20
C ARG A 99 6.04 3.49 -4.63
N THR A 100 5.87 3.91 -3.38
CA THR A 100 6.92 4.55 -2.62
C THR A 100 7.21 3.71 -1.38
N LYS A 101 8.47 3.30 -1.21
CA LYS A 101 8.90 2.62 0.02
C LYS A 101 9.23 3.68 1.06
N LEU A 102 8.85 3.40 2.31
CA LEU A 102 9.12 4.26 3.45
C LEU A 102 10.07 3.57 4.41
N ALA A 103 10.73 4.37 5.24
CA ALA A 103 11.60 3.89 6.29
C ALA A 103 11.12 4.42 7.63
N PRO A 104 11.48 3.78 8.74
CA PRO A 104 11.18 4.34 10.06
C PRO A 104 11.72 5.76 10.18
N GLY A 105 10.91 6.65 10.75
CA GLY A 105 11.26 8.06 10.87
C GLY A 105 10.73 8.93 9.73
N ASP A 106 10.35 8.34 8.60
CA ASP A 106 9.70 9.08 7.53
C ASP A 106 8.27 9.46 7.96
N LYS A 107 7.71 10.47 7.31
CA LYS A 107 6.28 10.73 7.48
C LYS A 107 5.48 9.61 6.82
N PRO A 108 4.33 9.19 7.39
CA PRO A 108 3.50 8.15 6.78
C PRO A 108 2.69 8.68 5.62
N GLU A 109 3.38 9.18 4.61
CA GLU A 109 2.75 9.79 3.46
C GLU A 109 3.61 9.69 2.22
N ALA A 110 2.99 9.82 1.05
CA ALA A 110 3.70 9.83 -0.23
C ALA A 110 2.91 10.67 -1.24
N PHE A 111 3.64 11.38 -2.09
CA PHE A 111 3.05 12.15 -3.19
C PHE A 111 3.21 11.36 -4.49
N PHE A 112 2.14 11.32 -5.27
CA PHE A 112 2.14 10.68 -6.58
C PHE A 112 1.68 11.67 -7.64
N GLU A 113 2.50 11.82 -8.67
CA GLU A 113 2.19 12.68 -9.80
C GLU A 113 1.18 11.97 -10.70
N ILE A 114 -0.04 12.50 -10.77
CA ILE A 114 -1.12 11.83 -11.46
C ILE A 114 -2.15 12.87 -11.93
N SER A 115 -2.69 12.68 -13.13
CA SER A 115 -3.59 13.65 -13.75
C SER A 115 -5.06 13.44 -13.43
N SER A 116 -5.44 12.26 -12.94
CA SER A 116 -6.83 11.93 -12.63
C SER A 116 -6.91 11.26 -11.27
N HIS A 117 -7.98 11.56 -10.54
CA HIS A 117 -8.20 11.01 -9.20
C HIS A 117 -9.33 9.99 -9.15
N LYS A 118 -9.94 9.69 -10.29
CA LYS A 118 -11.09 8.80 -10.32
C LYS A 118 -10.67 7.34 -10.40
N GLY A 119 -11.30 6.53 -9.57
CA GLY A 119 -11.11 5.08 -9.62
C GLY A 119 -9.76 4.60 -9.15
N LEU A 120 -9.03 5.41 -8.41
CA LEU A 120 -7.73 5.00 -7.89
C LEU A 120 -7.90 4.04 -6.72
N ILE A 121 -7.07 3.00 -6.72
CA ILE A 121 -6.93 2.12 -5.57
C ILE A 121 -5.62 2.50 -4.91
N VAL A 122 -5.70 2.84 -3.63
CA VAL A 122 -4.54 3.26 -2.87
C VAL A 122 -4.36 2.28 -1.72
N ARG A 123 -3.16 1.72 -1.61
CA ARG A 123 -2.87 0.72 -0.59
C ARG A 123 -1.65 1.11 0.23
N ALA A 124 -1.63 0.67 1.48
CA ALA A 124 -0.49 0.83 2.36
C ALA A 124 -0.29 -0.44 3.16
N TYR A 125 0.95 -0.79 3.41
CA TYR A 125 1.26 -1.99 4.18
C TYR A 125 1.92 -1.61 5.51
N CYS A 126 1.29 -2.05 6.60
CA CYS A 126 1.81 -1.93 7.96
C CYS A 126 2.46 -3.25 8.37
N ASN A 127 3.68 -3.21 8.88
CA ASN A 127 4.40 -4.44 9.24
C ASN A 127 3.71 -5.24 10.36
N LYS A 128 2.86 -4.61 11.15
CA LYS A 128 2.12 -5.30 12.23
C LYS A 128 0.66 -5.58 11.89
N HIS A 129 0.02 -4.72 11.10
CA HIS A 129 -1.43 -4.80 10.89
C HIS A 129 -1.83 -5.07 9.45
N GLY A 130 -0.86 -5.39 8.59
CA GLY A 130 -1.14 -5.90 7.26
C GLY A 130 -1.46 -4.84 6.21
N LEU A 131 -2.19 -5.26 5.20
CA LEU A 131 -2.46 -4.48 4.00
C LEU A 131 -3.79 -3.74 4.12
N TRP A 132 -3.77 -2.45 3.78
CA TRP A 132 -4.94 -1.58 3.88
C TRP A 132 -5.16 -0.83 2.58
N LYS A 133 -6.40 -0.59 2.23
CA LYS A 133 -6.73 0.19 1.04
C LYS A 133 -7.78 1.24 1.37
N ASN A 134 -7.86 2.27 0.50
CA ASN A 134 -8.89 3.29 0.59
C ASN A 134 -10.26 2.69 0.28
N SER A 135 -11.26 3.40 0.68
CA SER A 135 -12.65 3.00 0.43
C SER A 135 -13.09 3.31 -1.00
#